data_96531141534dbcc85a31b023f93e561a
#
_entry.id   96531141534dbcc85a31b023f93e561a
#
_cell.length_a   1.000
_cell.length_b   1.000
_cell.length_c   1.000
_cell.angle_alpha   90.00
_cell.angle_beta   90.00
_cell.angle_gamma   90.00
#
_symmetry.space_group_name_H-M   'P 1'
#
loop_
_entity.id
_entity.type
_entity.pdbx_description
1 polymer ?
#
loop_
_entity_poly.entity_id
_entity_poly.type
_entity_poly.pdbx_seq_one_letter_code
_entity_poly.pdbx_strand_id
1 'polypeptide(L)'
;MPSQMLTIEVDRFGTGAARVRLTGELDFDTAPELVDAVAALRRDGHQELEIDFGGVDLCDSSGLSALVVIHRAGTEAIRLLNLNPQIKHLLDRTGLAELLAAAPRDLARDAREVG
;
A
#
# COMPACT_ATOMS: atom_id res chain seq x y z
N MET A 1 16.10 -22.81 -3.71
CA MET A 1 15.71 -22.02 -4.58
C MET A 1 14.79 -21.00 -4.20
N PRO A 2 14.98 -19.94 -4.59
CA PRO A 2 14.23 -18.97 -4.04
C PRO A 2 12.85 -19.05 -4.43
N SER A 3 12.21 -18.85 -3.51
CA SER A 3 10.86 -18.68 -3.62
C SER A 3 10.54 -17.58 -4.52
N GLN A 4 9.33 -17.36 -4.64
CA GLN A 4 8.82 -16.24 -5.36
C GLN A 4 9.37 -14.97 -4.77
N MET A 5 9.80 -14.11 -5.60
CA MET A 5 10.26 -12.81 -5.19
C MET A 5 9.22 -11.78 -5.59
N LEU A 6 9.28 -10.64 -4.97
CA LEU A 6 8.43 -9.54 -5.35
C LEU A 6 9.18 -8.64 -6.33
N THR A 7 8.55 -8.35 -7.45
CA THR A 7 9.07 -7.39 -8.41
C THR A 7 8.29 -6.09 -8.23
N ILE A 8 9.00 -4.99 -8.10
CA ILE A 8 8.40 -3.68 -7.89
C ILE A 8 8.81 -2.79 -9.05
N GLU A 9 7.81 -2.31 -9.81
CA GLU A 9 8.04 -1.39 -10.90
C GLU A 9 7.35 -0.08 -10.58
N VAL A 10 8.03 1.03 -10.84
CA VAL A 10 7.51 2.34 -10.49
C VAL A 10 7.33 3.19 -11.73
N ASP A 11 6.14 3.76 -11.88
CA ASP A 11 5.85 4.74 -12.92
C ASP A 11 5.54 6.06 -12.23
N ARG A 12 6.30 7.10 -12.55
CA ARG A 12 6.04 8.43 -12.02
C ARG A 12 5.25 9.23 -13.04
N PHE A 13 4.24 9.93 -12.58
CA PHE A 13 3.43 10.73 -13.49
C PHE A 13 2.95 11.99 -12.79
N GLY A 14 2.62 13.00 -13.60
CA GLY A 14 2.23 14.27 -13.04
C GLY A 14 3.34 14.90 -12.23
N THR A 15 2.98 15.72 -11.26
CA THR A 15 3.94 16.46 -10.46
C THR A 15 4.09 15.92 -9.05
N GLY A 16 3.50 14.82 -8.72
CA GLY A 16 3.62 14.29 -7.36
C GLY A 16 2.97 12.94 -7.21
N ALA A 17 2.71 12.27 -8.33
CA ALA A 17 2.04 10.98 -8.31
C ALA A 17 2.97 9.88 -8.79
N ALA A 18 2.77 8.69 -8.28
CA ALA A 18 3.50 7.52 -8.73
C ALA A 18 2.62 6.29 -8.59
N ARG A 19 2.81 5.34 -9.49
CA ARG A 19 2.14 4.04 -9.43
C ARG A 19 3.21 2.99 -9.20
N VAL A 20 2.98 2.17 -8.19
CA VAL A 20 3.89 1.08 -7.83
C VAL A 20 3.20 -0.21 -8.25
N ARG A 21 3.76 -0.89 -9.24
CA ARG A 21 3.19 -2.16 -9.74
C ARG A 21 3.94 -3.32 -9.12
N LEU A 22 3.19 -4.24 -8.54
CA LEU A 22 3.74 -5.39 -7.84
C LEU A 22 3.46 -6.66 -8.62
N THR A 23 4.47 -7.53 -8.67
CA THR A 23 4.33 -8.85 -9.29
C THR A 23 5.00 -9.86 -8.37
N GLY A 24 4.32 -10.96 -8.09
CA GLY A 24 4.84 -12.03 -7.27
C GLY A 24 4.13 -12.16 -5.94
N GLU A 25 4.89 -12.35 -4.88
CA GLU A 25 4.31 -12.59 -3.55
C GLU A 25 4.66 -11.47 -2.60
N LEU A 26 3.65 -10.97 -1.91
CA LEU A 26 3.83 -9.95 -0.89
C LEU A 26 3.67 -10.63 0.47
N ASP A 27 4.79 -10.99 1.07
CA ASP A 27 4.83 -11.77 2.30
C ASP A 27 5.81 -11.15 3.29
N PHE A 28 6.10 -11.88 4.36
CA PHE A 28 6.99 -11.40 5.42
C PHE A 28 8.37 -10.99 4.88
N ASP A 29 8.90 -11.76 3.92
CA ASP A 29 10.24 -11.48 3.39
C ASP A 29 10.27 -10.31 2.44
N THR A 30 9.19 -10.08 1.68
CA THR A 30 9.16 -9.06 0.65
C THR A 30 8.48 -7.77 1.08
N ALA A 31 7.64 -7.81 2.11
CA ALA A 31 6.92 -6.63 2.56
C ALA A 31 7.85 -5.44 2.87
N PRO A 32 9.02 -5.64 3.51
CA PRO A 32 9.93 -4.51 3.74
C PRO A 32 10.40 -3.84 2.47
N GLU A 33 10.52 -4.60 1.37
CA GLU A 33 10.94 -4.02 0.09
C GLU A 33 9.90 -3.02 -0.41
N LEU A 34 8.62 -3.34 -0.25
CA LEU A 34 7.56 -2.43 -0.64
C LEU A 34 7.58 -1.17 0.22
N VAL A 35 7.71 -1.33 1.53
CA VAL A 35 7.76 -0.19 2.44
C VAL A 35 8.92 0.73 2.07
N ASP A 36 10.09 0.17 1.79
CA ASP A 36 11.27 0.96 1.43
C ASP A 36 11.08 1.69 0.10
N ALA A 37 10.49 1.01 -0.88
CA ALA A 37 10.26 1.62 -2.20
C ALA A 37 9.32 2.82 -2.08
N VAL A 38 8.25 2.69 -1.29
CA VAL A 38 7.31 3.78 -1.11
C VAL A 38 7.95 4.92 -0.32
N ALA A 39 8.75 4.60 0.70
CA ALA A 39 9.44 5.64 1.45
C ALA A 39 10.37 6.45 0.55
N ALA A 40 11.06 5.78 -0.37
CA ALA A 40 11.94 6.47 -1.31
C ALA A 40 11.16 7.41 -2.23
N LEU A 41 9.99 6.95 -2.72
CA LEU A 41 9.14 7.80 -3.56
C LEU A 41 8.68 9.05 -2.81
N ARG A 42 8.32 8.90 -1.55
CA ARG A 42 7.87 10.04 -0.76
C ARG A 42 9.00 11.03 -0.49
N ARG A 43 10.22 10.53 -0.28
CA ARG A 43 11.37 11.40 -0.12
C ARG A 43 11.62 12.23 -1.39
N ASP A 44 11.26 11.66 -2.54
CA ASP A 44 11.40 12.35 -3.82
C ASP A 44 10.21 13.25 -4.14
N GLY A 45 9.25 13.37 -3.22
CA GLY A 45 8.13 14.28 -3.38
C GLY A 45 6.86 13.67 -3.94
N HIS A 46 6.80 12.34 -4.08
CA HIS A 46 5.63 11.68 -4.63
C HIS A 46 4.71 11.26 -3.48
N GLN A 47 3.68 12.07 -3.23
CA GLN A 47 2.76 11.82 -2.13
C GLN A 47 1.46 11.14 -2.58
N GLU A 48 1.12 11.26 -3.86
CA GLU A 48 -0.08 10.61 -4.38
C GLU A 48 0.33 9.26 -4.95
N LEU A 49 0.00 8.20 -4.22
CA LEU A 49 0.50 6.86 -4.54
C LEU A 49 -0.63 5.90 -4.91
N GLU A 50 -0.40 5.16 -5.98
CA GLU A 50 -1.26 4.06 -6.39
C GLU A 50 -0.43 2.79 -6.31
N ILE A 51 -0.98 1.75 -5.70
CA ILE A 51 -0.30 0.46 -5.61
C ILE A 51 -1.13 -0.56 -6.38
N ASP A 52 -0.55 -1.10 -7.44
CA ASP A 52 -1.24 -1.99 -8.35
C ASP A 52 -0.89 -3.44 -7.98
N PHE A 53 -1.91 -4.18 -7.61
CA PHE A 53 -1.79 -5.58 -7.19
C PHE A 53 -2.07 -6.57 -8.31
N GLY A 54 -2.18 -6.08 -9.55
CA GLY A 54 -2.57 -6.94 -10.68
C GLY A 54 -1.69 -8.17 -10.88
N GLY A 55 -0.42 -8.08 -10.51
CA GLY A 55 0.50 -9.20 -10.64
C GLY A 55 0.79 -9.94 -9.35
N VAL A 56 0.07 -9.63 -8.27
CA VAL A 56 0.32 -10.28 -6.97
C VAL A 56 -0.43 -11.59 -6.89
N ASP A 57 0.30 -12.68 -6.70
CA ASP A 57 -0.28 -14.02 -6.59
C ASP A 57 -0.67 -14.36 -5.17
N LEU A 58 0.04 -13.81 -4.20
CA LEU A 58 -0.20 -14.11 -2.80
C LEU A 58 0.09 -12.87 -1.96
N CYS A 59 -0.80 -12.61 -1.01
CA CYS A 59 -0.59 -11.54 -0.02
C CYS A 59 -1.02 -12.07 1.33
N ASP A 60 -0.09 -12.10 2.28
CA ASP A 60 -0.41 -12.58 3.64
C ASP A 60 -0.57 -11.39 4.59
N SER A 61 -0.66 -11.69 5.89
CA SER A 61 -0.88 -10.66 6.89
C SER A 61 0.29 -9.67 6.96
N SER A 62 1.50 -10.11 6.62
CA SER A 62 2.65 -9.20 6.59
C SER A 62 2.50 -8.17 5.48
N GLY A 63 1.93 -8.57 4.34
CA GLY A 63 1.64 -7.64 3.27
C GLY A 63 0.60 -6.61 3.68
N LEU A 64 -0.45 -7.06 4.38
CA LEU A 64 -1.47 -6.14 4.88
C LEU A 64 -0.87 -5.17 5.91
N SER A 65 0.01 -5.65 6.77
CA SER A 65 0.68 -4.80 7.74
C SER A 65 1.54 -3.74 7.06
N ALA A 66 2.21 -4.12 5.98
CA ALA A 66 3.02 -3.17 5.21
C ALA A 66 2.15 -2.04 4.67
N LEU A 67 0.94 -2.35 4.18
CA LEU A 67 0.04 -1.33 3.68
C LEU A 67 -0.35 -0.35 4.79
N VAL A 68 -0.56 -0.84 6.00
CA VAL A 68 -0.89 0.03 7.13
C VAL A 68 0.29 0.94 7.46
N VAL A 69 1.50 0.40 7.47
CA VAL A 69 2.70 1.19 7.73
C VAL A 69 2.85 2.29 6.68
N ILE A 70 2.69 1.93 5.42
CA ILE A 70 2.77 2.88 4.31
C ILE A 70 1.70 3.97 4.46
N HIS A 71 0.50 3.56 4.79
CA HIS A 71 -0.60 4.49 4.95
C HIS A 71 -0.32 5.50 6.06
N ARG A 72 0.13 5.02 7.21
CA ARG A 72 0.36 5.88 8.36
C ARG A 72 1.51 6.86 8.19
N ALA A 73 2.47 6.49 7.35
CA ALA A 73 3.64 7.35 7.15
C ALA A 73 3.39 8.48 6.17
N GLY A 74 2.23 8.48 5.49
CA GLY A 74 1.94 9.50 4.48
C GLY A 74 0.89 10.48 4.94
N THR A 75 0.61 11.46 4.08
CA THR A 75 -0.41 12.48 4.34
C THR A 75 -1.65 12.29 3.49
N GLU A 76 -1.54 11.52 2.42
CA GLU A 76 -2.65 11.26 1.51
C GLU A 76 -3.01 9.79 1.55
N ALA A 77 -4.26 9.49 1.22
CA ALA A 77 -4.70 8.12 1.11
C ALA A 77 -3.98 7.45 -0.05
N ILE A 78 -3.63 6.17 0.13
CA ILE A 78 -3.09 5.40 -0.99
C ILE A 78 -4.25 4.77 -1.74
N ARG A 79 -4.06 4.56 -3.03
CA ARG A 79 -5.07 3.92 -3.86
C ARG A 79 -4.60 2.54 -4.24
N LEU A 80 -5.45 1.55 -4.02
CA LEU A 80 -5.12 0.17 -4.37
C LEU A 80 -5.85 -0.19 -5.65
N LEU A 81 -5.09 -0.72 -6.61
CA LEU A 81 -5.62 -1.04 -7.92
C LEU A 81 -5.53 -2.53 -8.19
N ASN A 82 -6.51 -3.03 -8.94
CA ASN A 82 -6.49 -4.40 -9.47
C ASN A 82 -6.37 -5.47 -8.39
N LEU A 83 -7.09 -5.29 -7.30
CA LEU A 83 -7.11 -6.28 -6.23
C LEU A 83 -7.83 -7.53 -6.73
N ASN A 84 -7.23 -8.70 -6.49
CA ASN A 84 -7.94 -9.93 -6.79
C ASN A 84 -8.98 -10.17 -5.69
N PRO A 85 -9.97 -11.07 -5.93
CA PRO A 85 -11.04 -11.27 -4.96
C PRO A 85 -10.57 -11.69 -3.58
N GLN A 86 -9.49 -12.48 -3.51
CA GLN A 86 -8.97 -12.96 -2.24
C GLN A 86 -8.41 -11.81 -1.40
N ILE A 87 -7.61 -10.96 -2.02
CA ILE A 87 -7.01 -9.81 -1.33
C ILE A 87 -8.09 -8.82 -0.93
N LYS A 88 -9.05 -8.58 -1.83
CA LYS A 88 -10.15 -7.69 -1.53
C LYS A 88 -10.96 -8.19 -0.33
N HIS A 89 -11.20 -9.49 -0.29
CA HIS A 89 -11.94 -10.09 0.81
C HIS A 89 -11.19 -9.94 2.13
N LEU A 90 -9.87 -10.13 2.12
CA LEU A 90 -9.06 -9.94 3.32
C LEU A 90 -9.12 -8.51 3.83
N LEU A 91 -9.05 -7.54 2.92
CA LEU A 91 -9.12 -6.14 3.29
C LEU A 91 -10.49 -5.80 3.88
N ASP A 92 -11.55 -6.34 3.28
CA ASP A 92 -12.90 -6.08 3.76
C ASP A 92 -13.12 -6.69 5.14
N ARG A 93 -12.66 -7.92 5.34
CA ARG A 93 -12.86 -8.61 6.60
C ARG A 93 -12.11 -7.98 7.76
N THR A 94 -10.98 -7.37 7.48
CA THR A 94 -10.15 -6.77 8.53
C THR A 94 -10.48 -5.30 8.76
N GLY A 95 -11.34 -4.72 7.93
CA GLY A 95 -11.65 -3.29 8.02
C GLY A 95 -10.58 -2.41 7.41
N LEU A 96 -9.55 -3.00 6.83
CA LEU A 96 -8.44 -2.23 6.27
C LEU A 96 -8.83 -1.48 5.00
N ALA A 97 -9.82 -1.98 4.26
CA ALA A 97 -10.26 -1.29 3.06
C ALA A 97 -10.72 0.13 3.40
N GLU A 98 -11.49 0.29 4.46
CA GLU A 98 -11.97 1.61 4.86
C GLU A 98 -10.85 2.46 5.44
N LEU A 99 -9.97 1.85 6.24
CA LEU A 99 -8.85 2.58 6.80
C LEU A 99 -7.96 3.16 5.71
N LEU A 100 -7.62 2.35 4.71
CA LEU A 100 -6.71 2.76 3.66
C LEU A 100 -7.35 3.77 2.69
N ALA A 101 -8.67 3.81 2.63
CA ALA A 101 -9.36 4.75 1.76
C ALA A 101 -9.41 6.16 2.34
N ALA A 102 -9.16 6.32 3.64
CA ALA A 102 -9.21 7.62 4.29
C ALA A 102 -7.78 8.15 4.48
N ALA A 103 -7.59 9.45 4.29
CA ALA A 103 -6.28 10.05 4.52
C ALA A 103 -5.96 9.99 6.01
N PRO A 104 -4.70 9.74 6.38
CA PRO A 104 -4.33 9.64 7.80
C PRO A 104 -4.71 10.87 8.63
N ARG A 105 -4.59 12.05 8.03
CA ARG A 105 -4.93 13.28 8.74
C ARG A 105 -6.41 13.39 9.06
N ASP A 106 -7.27 12.82 8.20
CA ASP A 106 -8.71 12.85 8.42
C ASP A 106 -9.08 11.97 9.60
N LEU A 107 -8.41 10.83 9.75
CA LEU A 107 -8.63 9.95 10.87
C LEU A 107 -8.24 10.62 12.19
N ALA A 108 -7.13 11.35 12.18
CA ALA A 108 -6.69 12.08 13.36
C ALA A 108 -7.67 13.17 13.73
N ARG A 109 -8.22 13.86 12.75
CA ARG A 109 -9.21 14.90 12.99
C ARG A 109 -10.47 14.34 13.61
N ASP A 110 -10.95 13.22 13.07
CA ASP A 110 -12.14 12.58 13.61
C ASP A 110 -11.95 12.19 15.07
N ALA A 111 -10.78 11.68 15.40
CA ALA A 111 -10.48 11.28 16.77
C ALA A 111 -10.53 12.48 17.72
N ARG A 112 -10.09 13.64 17.27
CA ARG A 112 -10.15 14.83 18.09
C ARG A 112 -11.57 15.32 18.31
N GLU A 113 -12.38 15.23 17.27
CA GLU A 113 -13.75 15.73 17.36
C GLU A 113 -14.60 14.88 18.26
N VAL A 114 -14.29 13.61 18.37
CA VAL A 114 -15.04 12.70 19.22
C VAL A 114 -14.72 12.95 20.69
N GLY A 115 -13.49 13.31 20.97
CA GLY A 115 -13.08 13.57 22.32
C GLY A 115 -13.50 14.95 22.79
#